data_7a783fc1f281345dee9b922419bafeea
#
_entry.id   7a783fc1f281345dee9b922419bafeea
#
_cell.length_a   1.000
_cell.length_b   1.000
_cell.length_c   1.000
_cell.angle_alpha   90.00
_cell.angle_beta   90.00
_cell.angle_gamma   90.00
#
_symmetry.space_group_name_H-M   'P 1'
#
loop_
_entity.id
_entity.type
_entity.pdbx_description
1 polymer ?
#
loop_
_entity_poly.entity_id
_entity_poly.type
_entity_poly.pdbx_seq_one_letter_code
_entity_poly.pdbx_strand_id
1 'polypeptide(L)'
;MQIDALMSKGSKTAKKGFRTEKDVADALNHWETNALGRRLLENMRVDLEAIKGVKAAKDLPHTAKPDLSVRISLKNDSLITHLVSVKEAKKAFSFNHLHKVWVDSFSREYDLPEGLRGVLKQYVGEVSADGTPIADGQISGHDAKRRRRYLNVIPHSMELAAFFRKNRQRMIETLLLGKGEYKADYLLAVLEDEEKSERLYVLVTDRQAIDFFGRGDVRITGRGNLSIGRITLQRKGGDAGLPSANMLQFKISPASLLKEYRPIYVEEY
;
A
#
# COMPACT_ATOMS: atom_id res chain seq x y z
N MET A 1 -19.71 -5.27 22.44
CA MET A 1 -20.53 -5.08 21.22
C MET A 1 -19.91 -4.18 20.15
N GLN A 2 -19.49 -2.92 20.43
CA GLN A 2 -18.84 -2.09 19.39
C GLN A 2 -17.42 -2.55 18.99
N ILE A 3 -16.63 -3.06 19.91
CA ILE A 3 -15.26 -3.53 19.68
C ILE A 3 -15.26 -4.78 18.80
N ASP A 4 -16.15 -5.72 19.07
CA ASP A 4 -16.28 -6.97 18.30
C ASP A 4 -16.71 -6.70 16.85
N ALA A 5 -17.59 -5.71 16.64
CA ALA A 5 -18.02 -5.29 15.30
C ALA A 5 -16.86 -4.65 14.50
N LEU A 6 -16.00 -3.85 15.13
CA LEU A 6 -14.82 -3.24 14.48
C LEU A 6 -13.73 -4.28 14.17
N MET A 7 -13.49 -5.24 15.06
CA MET A 7 -12.58 -6.37 14.83
C MET A 7 -13.09 -7.28 13.71
N SER A 8 -14.38 -7.57 13.68
CA SER A 8 -15.04 -8.32 12.61
C SER A 8 -14.89 -7.66 11.24
N LYS A 9 -15.08 -6.33 11.16
CA LYS A 9 -14.91 -5.57 9.91
C LYS A 9 -13.47 -5.60 9.40
N GLY A 10 -12.48 -5.45 10.28
CA GLY A 10 -11.06 -5.54 9.92
C GLY A 10 -10.68 -6.93 9.39
N SER A 11 -11.17 -7.98 10.04
CA SER A 11 -10.97 -9.37 9.65
C SER A 11 -11.59 -9.68 8.27
N LYS A 12 -12.82 -9.19 8.00
CA LYS A 12 -13.49 -9.37 6.70
C LYS A 12 -12.71 -8.70 5.56
N THR A 13 -12.19 -7.49 5.79
CA THR A 13 -11.38 -6.77 4.77
C THR A 13 -10.08 -7.51 4.45
N ALA A 14 -9.39 -8.04 5.48
CA ALA A 14 -8.18 -8.83 5.26
C ALA A 14 -8.45 -10.13 4.48
N LYS A 15 -9.51 -10.87 4.86
CA LYS A 15 -9.92 -12.10 4.15
C LYS A 15 -10.26 -11.84 2.68
N LYS A 16 -10.87 -10.69 2.36
CA LYS A 16 -11.20 -10.30 1.00
C LYS A 16 -9.94 -10.06 0.16
N GLY A 17 -8.95 -9.31 0.68
CA GLY A 17 -7.67 -9.10 -0.01
C GLY A 17 -6.96 -10.42 -0.33
N PHE A 18 -6.92 -11.37 0.61
CA PHE A 18 -6.35 -12.70 0.37
C PHE A 18 -7.07 -13.48 -0.72
N ARG A 19 -8.39 -13.31 -0.86
CA ARG A 19 -9.16 -13.93 -1.93
C ARG A 19 -8.79 -13.36 -3.29
N THR A 20 -8.71 -12.03 -3.42
CA THR A 20 -8.34 -11.36 -4.67
C THR A 20 -6.95 -11.77 -5.17
N GLU A 21 -5.95 -11.86 -4.27
CA GLU A 21 -4.61 -12.35 -4.62
C GLU A 21 -4.66 -13.79 -5.12
N LYS A 22 -5.47 -14.66 -4.51
CA LYS A 22 -5.68 -16.03 -4.96
C LYS A 22 -6.36 -16.07 -6.32
N ASP A 23 -7.44 -15.32 -6.51
CA ASP A 23 -8.19 -15.27 -7.78
C ASP A 23 -7.26 -14.86 -8.94
N VAL A 24 -6.36 -13.87 -8.72
CA VAL A 24 -5.36 -13.44 -9.71
C VAL A 24 -4.33 -14.55 -9.98
N ALA A 25 -3.84 -15.23 -8.94
CA ALA A 25 -2.89 -16.33 -9.12
C ALA A 25 -3.54 -17.50 -9.89
N ASP A 26 -4.77 -17.85 -9.55
CA ASP A 26 -5.54 -18.89 -10.24
C ASP A 26 -5.79 -18.53 -11.72
N ALA A 27 -6.13 -17.26 -12.01
CA ALA A 27 -6.28 -16.79 -13.39
C ALA A 27 -4.99 -16.94 -14.20
N LEU A 28 -3.84 -16.58 -13.63
CA LEU A 28 -2.53 -16.75 -14.26
C LEU A 28 -2.14 -18.21 -14.45
N ASN A 29 -2.43 -19.08 -13.48
CA ASN A 29 -2.13 -20.50 -13.56
C ASN A 29 -2.99 -21.23 -14.62
N HIS A 30 -4.16 -20.69 -14.95
CA HIS A 30 -5.06 -21.21 -15.98
C HIS A 30 -5.14 -20.28 -17.20
N TRP A 31 -4.07 -19.57 -17.51
CA TRP A 31 -4.03 -18.52 -18.54
C TRP A 31 -4.52 -18.99 -19.92
N GLU A 32 -4.32 -20.26 -20.28
CA GLU A 32 -4.74 -20.82 -21.57
C GLU A 32 -6.27 -20.73 -21.80
N THR A 33 -7.05 -20.86 -20.71
CA THR A 33 -8.51 -20.84 -20.73
C THR A 33 -9.11 -19.63 -20.02
N ASN A 34 -8.28 -18.85 -19.29
CA ASN A 34 -8.74 -17.70 -18.51
C ASN A 34 -8.38 -16.38 -19.19
N ALA A 35 -9.40 -15.58 -19.54
CA ALA A 35 -9.21 -14.32 -20.25
C ALA A 35 -8.39 -13.30 -19.45
N LEU A 36 -8.60 -13.19 -18.12
CA LEU A 36 -7.82 -12.30 -17.26
C LEU A 36 -6.34 -12.73 -17.24
N GLY A 37 -6.07 -14.02 -17.09
CA GLY A 37 -4.70 -14.56 -17.08
C GLY A 37 -3.95 -14.21 -18.37
N ARG A 38 -4.60 -14.39 -19.53
CA ARG A 38 -4.04 -14.02 -20.85
C ARG A 38 -3.74 -12.51 -20.90
N ARG A 39 -4.69 -11.67 -20.50
CA ARG A 39 -4.53 -10.21 -20.50
C ARG A 39 -3.40 -9.74 -19.59
N LEU A 40 -3.24 -10.37 -18.43
CA LEU A 40 -2.13 -10.06 -17.52
C LEU A 40 -0.78 -10.38 -18.19
N LEU A 41 -0.60 -11.58 -18.78
CA LEU A 41 0.63 -11.96 -19.43
C LEU A 41 0.96 -11.09 -20.65
N GLU A 42 -0.02 -10.78 -21.50
CA GLU A 42 0.13 -9.83 -22.62
C GLU A 42 0.62 -8.46 -22.16
N ASN A 43 0.04 -7.93 -21.06
CA ASN A 43 0.43 -6.64 -20.51
C ASN A 43 1.78 -6.68 -19.74
N MET A 44 2.20 -7.86 -19.30
CA MET A 44 3.58 -8.13 -18.83
C MET A 44 4.57 -8.29 -19.99
N ARG A 45 4.11 -8.12 -21.24
CA ARG A 45 4.90 -8.24 -22.47
C ARG A 45 5.50 -9.63 -22.69
N VAL A 46 4.78 -10.66 -22.26
CA VAL A 46 5.15 -12.05 -22.51
C VAL A 46 4.51 -12.51 -23.83
N ASP A 47 5.30 -13.09 -24.69
CA ASP A 47 4.80 -13.75 -25.90
C ASP A 47 4.08 -15.04 -25.49
N LEU A 48 2.76 -15.06 -25.65
CA LEU A 48 1.92 -16.19 -25.24
C LEU A 48 2.27 -17.47 -26.00
N GLU A 49 2.69 -17.36 -27.29
CA GLU A 49 3.08 -18.52 -28.11
C GLU A 49 4.40 -19.16 -27.63
N ALA A 50 5.24 -18.38 -26.96
CA ALA A 50 6.50 -18.86 -26.40
C ALA A 50 6.34 -19.52 -25.03
N ILE A 51 5.19 -19.45 -24.37
CA ILE A 51 4.99 -20.01 -23.03
C ILE A 51 4.92 -21.54 -23.09
N LYS A 52 5.68 -22.19 -22.18
CA LYS A 52 5.62 -23.63 -21.87
C LYS A 52 4.77 -23.87 -20.61
N GLY A 53 4.78 -22.95 -19.67
CA GLY A 53 3.97 -23.01 -18.45
C GLY A 53 4.08 -21.75 -17.59
N VAL A 54 3.06 -21.51 -16.78
CA VAL A 54 3.00 -20.40 -15.82
C VAL A 54 2.74 -20.95 -14.43
N LYS A 55 3.47 -20.45 -13.43
CA LYS A 55 3.26 -20.72 -12.01
C LYS A 55 3.21 -19.40 -11.25
N ALA A 56 2.02 -18.98 -10.90
CA ALA A 56 1.77 -17.85 -10.00
C ALA A 56 1.48 -18.36 -8.58
N ALA A 57 2.16 -17.81 -7.58
CA ALA A 57 2.06 -18.28 -6.20
C ALA A 57 2.27 -17.16 -5.19
N LYS A 58 1.73 -17.38 -3.96
CA LYS A 58 1.96 -16.57 -2.76
C LYS A 58 3.07 -17.22 -1.91
N ASP A 59 4.23 -17.42 -2.48
CA ASP A 59 5.36 -18.12 -1.87
C ASP A 59 6.52 -17.20 -1.46
N LEU A 60 6.25 -15.91 -1.43
CA LEU A 60 7.21 -14.89 -1.00
C LEU A 60 7.29 -14.78 0.53
N PRO A 61 8.43 -14.38 1.09
CA PRO A 61 8.55 -14.10 2.53
C PRO A 61 7.51 -13.07 3.00
N HIS A 62 7.05 -13.17 4.25
CA HIS A 62 6.10 -12.22 4.83
C HIS A 62 6.60 -10.77 4.88
N THR A 63 7.92 -10.57 4.78
CA THR A 63 8.57 -9.26 4.70
C THR A 63 8.61 -8.69 3.29
N ALA A 64 8.32 -9.50 2.27
CA ALA A 64 8.26 -9.07 0.89
C ALA A 64 7.09 -8.10 0.68
N LYS A 65 7.28 -7.16 -0.24
CA LYS A 65 6.25 -6.19 -0.62
C LYS A 65 5.29 -6.73 -1.67
N PRO A 66 5.77 -7.44 -2.70
CA PRO A 66 4.91 -8.12 -3.66
C PRO A 66 4.04 -9.18 -2.97
N ASP A 67 2.85 -9.35 -3.50
CA ASP A 67 1.86 -10.30 -3.00
C ASP A 67 1.96 -11.65 -3.75
N LEU A 68 2.46 -11.63 -5.00
CA LEU A 68 2.60 -12.79 -5.87
C LEU A 68 3.97 -12.86 -6.55
N SER A 69 4.50 -14.07 -6.70
CA SER A 69 5.53 -14.41 -7.69
C SER A 69 4.88 -15.07 -8.91
N VAL A 70 5.25 -14.64 -10.12
CA VAL A 70 4.77 -15.19 -11.39
C VAL A 70 5.98 -15.72 -12.16
N ARG A 71 6.15 -17.03 -12.20
CA ARG A 71 7.24 -17.71 -12.91
C ARG A 71 6.72 -18.25 -14.23
N ILE A 72 7.36 -17.87 -15.32
CA ILE A 72 6.96 -18.19 -16.68
C ILE A 72 8.09 -18.98 -17.33
N SER A 73 7.86 -20.24 -17.55
CA SER A 73 8.77 -21.10 -18.31
C SER A 73 8.48 -20.96 -19.80
N LEU A 74 9.50 -20.71 -20.61
CA LEU A 74 9.37 -20.57 -22.05
C LEU A 74 9.79 -21.87 -22.77
N LYS A 75 9.36 -22.05 -24.03
CA LYS A 75 9.66 -23.21 -24.87
C LYS A 75 11.15 -23.35 -25.17
N ASN A 76 11.93 -22.30 -25.05
CA ASN A 76 13.39 -22.29 -25.18
C ASN A 76 14.11 -22.60 -23.85
N ASP A 77 13.37 -23.14 -22.84
CA ASP A 77 13.83 -23.47 -21.49
C ASP A 77 14.32 -22.28 -20.65
N SER A 78 14.12 -21.04 -21.10
CA SER A 78 14.36 -19.86 -20.25
C SER A 78 13.22 -19.65 -19.25
N LEU A 79 13.55 -18.98 -18.13
CA LEU A 79 12.61 -18.65 -17.05
C LEU A 79 12.54 -17.15 -16.86
N ILE A 80 11.34 -16.62 -16.90
CA ILE A 80 11.03 -15.23 -16.53
C ILE A 80 10.33 -15.25 -15.18
N THR A 81 10.72 -14.35 -14.27
CA THR A 81 10.01 -14.18 -13.00
C THR A 81 9.58 -12.73 -12.85
N HIS A 82 8.30 -12.52 -12.57
CA HIS A 82 7.74 -11.22 -12.24
C HIS A 82 7.19 -11.23 -10.81
N LEU A 83 7.40 -10.14 -10.10
CA LEU A 83 6.85 -9.89 -8.77
C LEU A 83 5.73 -8.86 -8.87
N VAL A 84 4.53 -9.21 -8.37
CA VAL A 84 3.32 -8.41 -8.51
C VAL A 84 2.78 -8.01 -7.14
N SER A 85 2.59 -6.70 -6.92
CA SER A 85 1.85 -6.20 -5.78
C SER A 85 0.39 -5.98 -6.14
N VAL A 86 -0.53 -6.66 -5.46
CA VAL A 86 -1.97 -6.58 -5.71
C VAL A 86 -2.61 -5.63 -4.70
N LYS A 87 -3.43 -4.70 -5.19
CA LYS A 87 -4.15 -3.74 -4.35
C LYS A 87 -5.61 -3.71 -4.74
N GLU A 88 -6.45 -4.25 -3.86
CA GLU A 88 -7.89 -4.23 -4.03
C GLU A 88 -8.49 -2.95 -3.43
N ALA A 89 -9.40 -2.32 -4.14
CA ALA A 89 -10.12 -1.14 -3.68
C ALA A 89 -11.49 -1.03 -4.35
N LYS A 90 -12.41 -0.31 -3.72
CA LYS A 90 -13.63 0.13 -4.41
C LYS A 90 -13.27 1.28 -5.36
N LYS A 91 -13.92 1.36 -6.51
CA LYS A 91 -13.71 2.41 -7.51
C LYS A 91 -13.91 3.82 -6.94
N ALA A 92 -14.93 4.01 -6.10
CA ALA A 92 -15.22 5.28 -5.45
C ALA A 92 -14.46 5.40 -4.11
N PHE A 93 -13.47 6.31 -4.05
CA PHE A 93 -12.88 6.89 -2.82
C PHE A 93 -12.25 5.93 -1.79
N SER A 94 -11.89 4.70 -2.16
CA SER A 94 -11.23 3.83 -1.20
C SER A 94 -9.71 4.02 -1.19
N PHE A 95 -9.17 4.08 0.04
CA PHE A 95 -7.73 4.11 0.27
C PHE A 95 -7.23 2.71 0.61
N ASN A 96 -6.13 2.32 0.01
CA ASN A 96 -5.44 1.09 0.33
C ASN A 96 -4.17 1.38 1.15
N HIS A 97 -3.88 0.47 2.08
CA HIS A 97 -2.69 0.55 2.90
C HIS A 97 -1.47 0.08 2.10
N LEU A 98 -0.45 0.93 2.04
CA LEU A 98 0.85 0.55 1.49
C LEU A 98 1.74 -0.04 2.57
N HIS A 99 1.84 0.65 3.70
CA HIS A 99 2.78 0.29 4.76
C HIS A 99 2.30 0.79 6.11
N LYS A 100 2.54 -0.02 7.14
CA LYS A 100 2.33 0.32 8.55
C LYS A 100 3.64 0.08 9.26
N VAL A 101 4.12 1.07 10.00
CA VAL A 101 5.43 0.99 10.64
C VAL A 101 5.46 1.82 11.92
N TRP A 102 6.16 1.33 12.93
CA TRP A 102 6.44 2.09 14.14
C TRP A 102 7.37 3.26 13.83
N VAL A 103 7.20 4.37 14.55
CA VAL A 103 8.05 5.56 14.37
C VAL A 103 9.53 5.22 14.50
N ASP A 104 9.89 4.42 15.49
CA ASP A 104 11.29 4.05 15.73
C ASP A 104 11.88 3.18 14.62
N SER A 105 11.09 2.25 14.08
CA SER A 105 11.51 1.43 12.92
C SER A 105 11.66 2.28 11.66
N PHE A 106 10.70 3.17 11.41
CA PHE A 106 10.78 4.13 10.30
C PHE A 106 12.00 5.06 10.43
N SER A 107 12.26 5.57 11.64
CA SER A 107 13.39 6.46 11.89
C SER A 107 14.71 5.78 11.60
N ARG A 108 14.87 4.53 12.02
CA ARG A 108 16.11 3.74 11.71
C ARG A 108 16.24 3.45 10.22
N GLU A 109 15.13 3.15 9.53
CA GLU A 109 15.15 2.81 8.11
C GLU A 109 15.60 3.97 7.22
N TYR A 110 15.24 5.19 7.62
CA TYR A 110 15.50 6.39 6.82
C TYR A 110 16.51 7.35 7.46
N ASP A 111 17.18 6.96 8.54
CA ASP A 111 18.13 7.78 9.27
C ASP A 111 17.52 9.13 9.70
N LEU A 112 16.28 9.08 10.24
CA LEU A 112 15.54 10.28 10.63
C LEU A 112 16.21 10.91 11.87
N PRO A 113 16.56 12.20 11.85
CA PRO A 113 17.11 12.92 13.01
C PRO A 113 16.20 12.81 14.24
N GLU A 114 16.80 12.74 15.44
CA GLU A 114 16.06 12.53 16.71
C GLU A 114 14.98 13.58 16.95
N GLY A 115 15.25 14.87 16.67
CA GLY A 115 14.25 15.92 16.79
C GLY A 115 13.03 15.68 15.90
N LEU A 116 13.23 15.20 14.67
CA LEU A 116 12.14 14.89 13.73
C LEU A 116 11.42 13.59 14.11
N ARG A 117 12.10 12.63 14.73
CA ARG A 117 11.50 11.44 15.33
C ARG A 117 10.51 11.85 16.43
N GLY A 118 10.88 12.83 17.28
CA GLY A 118 9.99 13.42 18.28
C GLY A 118 8.71 14.02 17.67
N VAL A 119 8.84 14.72 16.53
CA VAL A 119 7.67 15.24 15.78
C VAL A 119 6.73 14.10 15.35
N LEU A 120 7.26 13.01 14.81
CA LEU A 120 6.45 11.86 14.42
C LEU A 120 5.81 11.15 15.60
N LYS A 121 6.49 11.05 16.75
CA LYS A 121 5.94 10.46 17.98
C LYS A 121 4.77 11.30 18.53
N GLN A 122 4.87 12.62 18.49
CA GLN A 122 3.74 13.52 18.82
C GLN A 122 2.60 13.35 17.81
N TYR A 123 2.91 13.24 16.53
CA TYR A 123 1.91 13.08 15.49
C TYR A 123 1.09 11.80 15.63
N VAL A 124 1.72 10.67 15.96
CA VAL A 124 1.02 9.40 16.18
C VAL A 124 0.41 9.28 17.59
N GLY A 125 0.81 10.14 18.54
CA GLY A 125 0.31 10.15 19.90
C GLY A 125 1.05 9.19 20.85
N GLU A 126 2.30 8.84 20.55
CA GLU A 126 3.18 8.13 21.48
C GLU A 126 3.69 9.04 22.62
N VAL A 127 3.84 10.32 22.32
CA VAL A 127 4.27 11.33 23.31
C VAL A 127 3.34 12.55 23.27
N SER A 128 3.25 13.24 24.41
CA SER A 128 2.53 14.50 24.55
C SER A 128 3.31 15.68 23.92
N ALA A 129 2.74 16.87 24.00
CA ALA A 129 3.34 18.09 23.45
C ALA A 129 4.69 18.45 24.08
N ASP A 130 4.89 18.09 25.35
CA ASP A 130 6.13 18.32 26.11
C ASP A 130 7.14 17.16 26.00
N GLY A 131 6.80 16.13 25.19
CA GLY A 131 7.65 14.95 24.95
C GLY A 131 7.47 13.84 25.99
N THR A 132 6.58 13.98 26.97
CA THR A 132 6.32 12.92 27.96
C THR A 132 5.65 11.72 27.29
N PRO A 133 6.16 10.47 27.50
CA PRO A 133 5.53 9.28 26.99
C PRO A 133 4.09 9.12 27.49
N ILE A 134 3.19 8.76 26.60
CA ILE A 134 1.80 8.47 26.95
C ILE A 134 1.73 6.97 27.23
N ALA A 135 1.40 6.59 28.49
CA ALA A 135 1.35 5.20 28.92
C ALA A 135 0.29 4.40 28.14
N ASP A 136 0.64 3.18 27.77
CA ASP A 136 -0.28 2.22 27.17
C ASP A 136 -1.47 1.95 28.10
N GLY A 137 -2.65 1.86 27.53
CA GLY A 137 -3.89 1.57 28.29
C GLY A 137 -4.61 2.78 28.89
N GLN A 138 -4.02 3.98 28.91
CA GLN A 138 -4.70 5.20 29.34
C GLN A 138 -5.52 5.87 28.25
N ILE A 139 -5.52 5.34 27.02
CA ILE A 139 -6.14 5.99 25.87
C ILE A 139 -7.31 5.14 25.41
N SER A 140 -8.53 5.49 25.86
CA SER A 140 -9.72 5.03 25.13
C SER A 140 -9.68 5.53 23.68
N GLY A 141 -10.29 4.82 22.74
CA GLY A 141 -10.29 5.22 21.32
C GLY A 141 -10.80 6.66 21.08
N HIS A 142 -11.57 7.23 22.01
CA HIS A 142 -12.02 8.62 22.03
C HIS A 142 -10.91 9.58 22.46
N ASP A 143 -10.14 9.26 23.50
CA ASP A 143 -9.08 10.10 24.03
C ASP A 143 -7.86 10.14 23.10
N ALA A 144 -7.59 9.05 22.38
CA ALA A 144 -6.56 9.02 21.37
C ALA A 144 -6.79 10.05 20.25
N LYS A 145 -8.05 10.30 19.87
CA LYS A 145 -8.37 11.37 18.91
C LYS A 145 -8.10 12.77 19.48
N ARG A 146 -8.30 13.00 20.75
CA ARG A 146 -8.08 14.29 21.41
C ARG A 146 -6.61 14.59 21.67
N ARG A 147 -5.79 13.58 21.93
CA ARG A 147 -4.35 13.72 22.21
C ARG A 147 -3.48 13.72 20.95
N ARG A 148 -4.00 13.26 19.84
CA ARG A 148 -3.33 13.33 18.54
C ARG A 148 -3.11 14.79 18.17
N ARG A 149 -1.87 15.16 17.95
CA ARG A 149 -1.54 16.44 17.33
C ARG A 149 -1.46 16.31 15.82
N TYR A 150 -1.91 17.32 15.12
CA TYR A 150 -1.77 17.41 13.68
C TYR A 150 -0.45 18.08 13.33
N LEU A 151 0.18 17.68 12.21
CA LEU A 151 1.47 18.23 11.81
C LEU A 151 1.47 19.76 11.64
N ASN A 152 0.34 20.35 11.28
CA ASN A 152 0.21 21.80 11.14
C ASN A 152 0.30 22.58 12.49
N VAL A 153 0.27 21.89 13.63
CA VAL A 153 0.40 22.52 14.96
C VAL A 153 1.58 21.97 15.77
N ILE A 154 2.34 21.01 15.25
CA ILE A 154 3.55 20.49 15.90
C ILE A 154 4.75 21.33 15.46
N PRO A 155 5.59 21.84 16.37
CA PRO A 155 6.85 22.50 16.01
C PRO A 155 7.73 21.61 15.13
N HIS A 156 8.57 22.20 14.29
CA HIS A 156 9.49 21.50 13.37
C HIS A 156 8.85 20.59 12.32
N SER A 157 7.53 20.68 12.11
CA SER A 157 6.85 19.89 11.09
C SER A 157 7.27 20.29 9.67
N MET A 158 7.71 21.52 9.46
CA MET A 158 8.23 21.96 8.15
C MET A 158 9.60 21.35 7.85
N GLU A 159 10.47 21.19 8.86
CA GLU A 159 11.74 20.48 8.75
C GLU A 159 11.48 18.99 8.47
N LEU A 160 10.46 18.40 9.11
CA LEU A 160 10.01 17.05 8.80
C LEU A 160 9.59 16.93 7.33
N ALA A 161 8.77 17.87 6.82
CA ALA A 161 8.37 17.89 5.42
C ALA A 161 9.57 18.06 4.48
N ALA A 162 10.57 18.85 4.84
CA ALA A 162 11.82 19.00 4.09
C ALA A 162 12.63 17.70 4.06
N PHE A 163 12.70 16.98 5.18
CA PHE A 163 13.32 15.65 5.23
C PHE A 163 12.63 14.65 4.30
N PHE A 164 11.31 14.59 4.30
CA PHE A 164 10.54 13.75 3.39
C PHE A 164 10.74 14.15 1.92
N ARG A 165 10.89 15.44 1.64
CA ARG A 165 11.17 15.95 0.28
C ARG A 165 12.55 15.49 -0.20
N LYS A 166 13.57 15.58 0.65
CA LYS A 166 14.94 15.12 0.34
C LYS A 166 14.98 13.62 0.06
N ASN A 167 14.22 12.82 0.81
CA ASN A 167 14.21 11.36 0.70
C ASN A 167 13.08 10.81 -0.18
N ARG A 168 12.36 11.68 -0.89
CA ARG A 168 11.11 11.40 -1.59
C ARG A 168 11.19 10.20 -2.52
N GLN A 169 12.17 10.18 -3.42
CA GLN A 169 12.32 9.12 -4.43
C GLN A 169 12.46 7.75 -3.77
N ARG A 170 13.43 7.62 -2.86
CA ARG A 170 13.66 6.38 -2.10
C ARG A 170 12.41 5.92 -1.34
N MET A 171 11.68 6.87 -0.72
CA MET A 171 10.46 6.55 0.02
C MET A 171 9.35 6.04 -0.89
N ILE A 172 9.10 6.69 -2.02
CA ILE A 172 8.07 6.30 -2.97
C ILE A 172 8.34 4.89 -3.49
N GLU A 173 9.57 4.62 -3.95
CA GLU A 173 9.96 3.30 -4.45
C GLU A 173 9.77 2.22 -3.37
N THR A 174 10.32 2.44 -2.18
CA THR A 174 10.21 1.47 -1.08
C THR A 174 8.77 1.22 -0.66
N LEU A 175 7.96 2.27 -0.54
CA LEU A 175 6.57 2.17 -0.10
C LEU A 175 5.69 1.45 -1.11
N LEU A 176 5.88 1.70 -2.40
CA LEU A 176 5.08 1.09 -3.47
C LEU A 176 5.53 -0.32 -3.80
N LEU A 177 6.83 -0.52 -3.96
CA LEU A 177 7.38 -1.69 -4.61
C LEU A 177 8.18 -2.60 -3.68
N GLY A 178 8.67 -2.09 -2.54
CA GLY A 178 9.59 -2.83 -1.67
C GLY A 178 11.06 -2.58 -1.99
N LYS A 179 11.92 -3.51 -1.55
CA LYS A 179 13.39 -3.39 -1.62
C LYS A 179 14.06 -4.67 -2.07
N GLY A 180 15.27 -4.53 -2.61
CA GLY A 180 16.15 -5.65 -2.93
C GLY A 180 15.54 -6.62 -3.94
N GLU A 181 15.78 -7.89 -3.73
CA GLU A 181 15.31 -8.98 -4.60
C GLU A 181 13.79 -9.15 -4.62
N TYR A 182 13.09 -8.65 -3.59
CA TYR A 182 11.62 -8.66 -3.49
C TYR A 182 11.00 -7.32 -3.86
N LYS A 183 11.59 -6.60 -4.81
CA LYS A 183 10.98 -5.39 -5.38
C LYS A 183 9.94 -5.80 -6.43
N ALA A 184 8.71 -5.27 -6.32
CA ALA A 184 7.66 -5.54 -7.30
C ALA A 184 7.99 -4.95 -8.68
N ASP A 185 7.80 -5.73 -9.74
CA ASP A 185 7.89 -5.29 -11.14
C ASP A 185 6.60 -4.61 -11.59
N TYR A 186 5.48 -5.04 -11.00
CA TYR A 186 4.14 -4.56 -11.35
C TYR A 186 3.31 -4.27 -10.11
N LEU A 187 2.44 -3.26 -10.23
CA LEU A 187 1.34 -3.01 -9.33
C LEU A 187 0.03 -3.29 -10.07
N LEU A 188 -0.75 -4.24 -9.58
CA LEU A 188 -2.08 -4.58 -10.07
C LEU A 188 -3.13 -3.99 -9.13
N ALA A 189 -3.91 -3.04 -9.62
CA ALA A 189 -5.10 -2.55 -8.93
C ALA A 189 -6.33 -3.33 -9.39
N VAL A 190 -7.05 -3.93 -8.44
CA VAL A 190 -8.35 -4.59 -8.65
C VAL A 190 -9.41 -3.69 -8.03
N LEU A 191 -10.26 -3.12 -8.86
CA LEU A 191 -11.19 -2.07 -8.47
C LEU A 191 -12.62 -2.54 -8.65
N GLU A 192 -13.38 -2.62 -7.56
CA GLU A 192 -14.81 -2.95 -7.60
C GLU A 192 -15.64 -1.72 -7.95
N ASP A 193 -16.40 -1.81 -9.03
CA ASP A 193 -17.43 -0.87 -9.41
C ASP A 193 -18.80 -1.46 -9.04
N GLU A 194 -19.22 -1.19 -7.80
CA GLU A 194 -20.49 -1.74 -7.26
C GLU A 194 -21.72 -1.23 -8.04
N GLU A 195 -21.64 -0.05 -8.66
CA GLU A 195 -22.75 0.52 -9.44
C GLU A 195 -23.02 -0.27 -10.72
N LYS A 196 -21.95 -0.84 -11.30
CA LYS A 196 -22.01 -1.61 -12.54
C LYS A 196 -21.92 -3.11 -12.34
N SER A 197 -21.67 -3.58 -11.10
CA SER A 197 -21.34 -4.98 -10.82
C SER A 197 -20.15 -5.46 -11.63
N GLU A 198 -19.10 -4.64 -11.69
CA GLU A 198 -17.87 -4.92 -12.44
C GLU A 198 -16.63 -4.90 -11.56
N ARG A 199 -15.64 -5.71 -11.93
CA ARG A 199 -14.25 -5.58 -11.45
C ARG A 199 -13.37 -5.09 -12.58
N LEU A 200 -12.61 -4.02 -12.30
CA LEU A 200 -11.67 -3.42 -13.23
C LEU A 200 -10.26 -3.79 -12.80
N TYR A 201 -9.45 -4.32 -13.71
CA TYR A 201 -8.07 -4.71 -13.48
C TYR A 201 -7.14 -3.71 -14.18
N VAL A 202 -6.35 -2.99 -13.41
CA VAL A 202 -5.39 -1.99 -13.92
C VAL A 202 -3.99 -2.42 -13.55
N LEU A 203 -3.20 -2.85 -14.53
CA LEU A 203 -1.80 -3.23 -14.36
C LEU A 203 -0.90 -2.07 -14.79
N VAL A 204 0.04 -1.71 -13.92
CA VAL A 204 1.08 -0.73 -14.21
C VAL A 204 2.46 -1.27 -13.83
N THR A 205 3.48 -0.91 -14.62
CA THR A 205 4.87 -1.26 -14.29
C THR A 205 5.35 -0.50 -13.05
N ASP A 206 6.45 -0.95 -12.46
CA ASP A 206 7.14 -0.28 -11.36
C ASP A 206 7.36 1.22 -11.65
N ARG A 207 7.91 1.54 -12.84
CA ARG A 207 8.17 2.92 -13.28
C ARG A 207 6.89 3.74 -13.37
N GLN A 208 5.84 3.19 -14.00
CA GLN A 208 4.54 3.85 -14.10
C GLN A 208 3.92 4.11 -12.72
N ALA A 209 4.01 3.14 -11.80
CA ALA A 209 3.53 3.30 -10.43
C ALA A 209 4.28 4.42 -9.68
N ILE A 210 5.62 4.46 -9.78
CA ILE A 210 6.46 5.49 -9.18
C ILE A 210 6.10 6.86 -9.76
N ASP A 211 6.04 6.98 -11.08
CA ASP A 211 5.74 8.24 -11.77
C ASP A 211 4.34 8.74 -11.42
N PHE A 212 3.36 7.85 -11.36
CA PHE A 212 2.00 8.23 -11.05
C PHE A 212 1.82 8.64 -9.59
N PHE A 213 2.17 7.77 -8.63
CA PHE A 213 1.98 8.05 -7.21
C PHE A 213 2.99 9.04 -6.65
N GLY A 214 4.13 9.18 -7.32
CA GLY A 214 5.14 10.17 -6.98
C GLY A 214 4.77 11.60 -7.40
N ARG A 215 3.82 11.84 -8.29
CA ARG A 215 3.46 13.18 -8.74
C ARG A 215 2.90 14.07 -7.64
N GLY A 216 3.28 15.34 -7.66
CA GLY A 216 2.89 16.34 -6.68
C GLY A 216 3.95 16.58 -5.60
N ASP A 217 3.75 17.57 -4.73
CA ASP A 217 4.73 17.98 -3.74
C ASP A 217 4.64 17.18 -2.44
N VAL A 218 5.73 17.25 -1.66
CA VAL A 218 5.69 16.88 -0.25
C VAL A 218 5.16 18.07 0.55
N ARG A 219 4.00 17.91 1.17
CA ARG A 219 3.35 18.99 1.90
C ARG A 219 2.53 18.48 3.09
N ILE A 220 2.38 19.31 4.09
CA ILE A 220 1.40 19.12 5.15
C ILE A 220 0.04 19.56 4.61
N THR A 221 -0.95 18.69 4.66
CA THR A 221 -2.31 18.96 4.17
C THR A 221 -3.07 19.84 5.16
N GLY A 222 -4.13 20.51 4.74
CA GLY A 222 -5.01 21.27 5.64
C GLY A 222 -5.62 20.44 6.77
N ARG A 223 -5.67 19.09 6.61
CA ARG A 223 -6.08 18.16 7.65
C ARG A 223 -4.94 17.71 8.56
N GLY A 224 -3.75 18.32 8.44
CA GLY A 224 -2.58 18.03 9.27
C GLY A 224 -1.94 16.66 9.05
N ASN A 225 -2.17 16.02 7.91
CA ASN A 225 -1.44 14.83 7.47
C ASN A 225 -0.30 15.24 6.53
N LEU A 226 0.67 14.36 6.28
CA LEU A 226 1.71 14.59 5.28
C LEU A 226 1.32 13.91 3.96
N SER A 227 1.48 14.64 2.86
CA SER A 227 1.37 14.11 1.50
C SER A 227 2.76 14.00 0.88
N ILE A 228 3.07 12.86 0.26
CA ILE A 228 4.30 12.61 -0.51
C ILE A 228 3.83 12.28 -1.93
N GLY A 229 3.70 13.31 -2.77
CA GLY A 229 2.98 13.15 -4.02
C GLY A 229 1.53 12.74 -3.76
N ARG A 230 1.12 11.59 -4.33
CA ARG A 230 -0.22 10.99 -4.14
C ARG A 230 -0.27 9.96 -2.99
N ILE A 231 0.81 9.77 -2.25
CA ILE A 231 0.86 8.94 -1.04
C ILE A 231 0.54 9.80 0.16
N THR A 232 -0.35 9.36 1.02
CA THR A 232 -0.70 10.05 2.26
C THR A 232 -0.12 9.31 3.46
N LEU A 233 0.65 10.02 4.29
CA LEU A 233 1.07 9.57 5.61
C LEU A 233 0.05 10.05 6.64
N GLN A 234 -0.44 9.13 7.45
CA GLN A 234 -1.33 9.41 8.57
C GLN A 234 -1.02 8.50 9.76
N ARG A 235 -1.56 8.81 10.92
CA ARG A 235 -1.64 7.86 12.03
C ARG A 235 -2.56 6.70 11.64
N LYS A 236 -2.21 5.47 11.99
CA LYS A 236 -3.03 4.29 11.71
C LYS A 236 -4.43 4.43 12.34
N GLY A 237 -4.47 4.73 13.64
CA GLY A 237 -5.75 4.81 14.37
C GLY A 237 -6.45 3.44 14.43
N GLY A 238 -7.68 3.43 14.91
CA GLY A 238 -8.45 2.19 15.07
C GLY A 238 -7.85 1.27 16.13
N ASP A 239 -7.88 -0.04 15.89
CA ASP A 239 -7.36 -1.11 16.76
C ASP A 239 -7.89 -1.06 18.21
N ALA A 240 -9.09 -0.51 18.39
CA ALA A 240 -9.77 -0.43 19.70
C ALA A 240 -8.91 0.18 20.84
N GLY A 241 -7.97 1.08 20.50
CA GLY A 241 -7.08 1.73 21.47
C GLY A 241 -5.81 0.94 21.80
N LEU A 242 -5.53 -0.15 21.08
CA LEU A 242 -4.26 -0.87 21.21
C LEU A 242 -3.08 0.01 20.77
N PRO A 243 -1.86 -0.24 21.29
CA PRO A 243 -0.65 0.52 20.94
C PRO A 243 -0.41 0.63 19.43
N SER A 244 -0.77 -0.42 18.67
CA SER A 244 -0.67 -0.44 17.21
C SER A 244 -1.45 0.68 16.50
N ALA A 245 -2.41 1.34 17.18
CA ALA A 245 -3.06 2.54 16.67
C ALA A 245 -2.10 3.72 16.49
N ASN A 246 -0.94 3.71 17.15
CA ASN A 246 0.10 4.75 17.09
C ASN A 246 1.15 4.49 16.00
N MET A 247 0.94 3.52 15.13
CA MET A 247 1.82 3.32 13.97
C MET A 247 1.60 4.42 12.92
N LEU A 248 2.64 4.73 12.18
CA LEU A 248 2.56 5.44 10.92
C LEU A 248 1.87 4.56 9.88
N GLN A 249 1.03 5.15 9.06
CA GLN A 249 0.32 4.46 8.00
C GLN A 249 0.40 5.24 6.70
N PHE A 250 1.00 4.61 5.67
CA PHE A 250 1.05 5.14 4.33
C PHE A 250 -0.10 4.56 3.50
N LYS A 251 -0.76 5.42 2.73
CA LYS A 251 -1.94 5.06 1.93
C LYS A 251 -1.88 5.64 0.53
N ILE A 252 -2.46 4.91 -0.41
CA ILE A 252 -2.79 5.37 -1.76
C ILE A 252 -4.27 5.16 -2.05
N SER A 253 -4.77 5.81 -3.11
CA SER A 253 -6.05 5.46 -3.73
C SER A 253 -5.76 4.74 -5.06
N PRO A 254 -5.84 3.40 -5.12
CA PRO A 254 -5.59 2.66 -6.36
C PRO A 254 -6.56 3.06 -7.48
N ALA A 255 -7.79 3.40 -7.15
CA ALA A 255 -8.79 3.87 -8.12
C ALA A 255 -8.38 5.16 -8.86
N SER A 256 -7.45 5.94 -8.28
CA SER A 256 -6.92 7.12 -8.96
C SER A 256 -6.14 6.79 -10.24
N LEU A 257 -5.66 5.54 -10.41
CA LEU A 257 -4.99 5.08 -11.63
C LEU A 257 -5.90 5.19 -12.86
N LEU A 258 -7.22 5.03 -12.70
CA LEU A 258 -8.19 5.19 -13.79
C LEU A 258 -8.19 6.58 -14.45
N LYS A 259 -7.54 7.58 -13.83
CA LYS A 259 -7.38 8.92 -14.44
C LYS A 259 -6.43 8.91 -15.63
N GLU A 260 -5.51 7.95 -15.69
CA GLU A 260 -4.44 7.91 -16.70
C GLU A 260 -4.28 6.55 -17.37
N TYR A 261 -4.72 5.48 -16.69
CA TYR A 261 -4.56 4.11 -17.18
C TYR A 261 -5.93 3.47 -17.40
N ARG A 262 -6.11 2.83 -18.55
CA ARG A 262 -7.32 2.05 -18.83
C ARG A 262 -7.21 0.68 -18.17
N PRO A 263 -8.35 0.08 -17.75
CA PRO A 263 -8.38 -1.32 -17.35
C PRO A 263 -7.86 -2.21 -18.48
N ILE A 264 -7.04 -3.19 -18.13
CA ILE A 264 -6.59 -4.23 -19.06
C ILE A 264 -7.65 -5.32 -19.22
N TYR A 265 -8.54 -5.43 -18.23
CA TYR A 265 -9.63 -6.39 -18.20
C TYR A 265 -10.79 -5.84 -17.34
N VAL A 266 -12.01 -6.17 -17.75
CA VAL A 266 -13.25 -5.89 -17.02
C VAL A 266 -13.98 -7.20 -16.85
N GLU A 267 -14.32 -7.54 -15.62
CA GLU A 267 -15.07 -8.75 -15.25
C GLU A 267 -16.45 -8.31 -14.69
N GLU A 268 -17.51 -8.83 -15.26
CA GLU A 268 -18.88 -8.67 -14.74
C GLU A 268 -19.18 -9.76 -13.72
N TYR A 269 -19.95 -9.46 -12.62
CA TYR A 269 -20.32 -10.42 -11.58
C TYR A 269 -21.72 -10.20 -10.98
#